data_3052498b796662f5496b272d0d064b86
#
_entry.id   3052498b796662f5496b272d0d064b86
#
_cell.length_a   1.000
_cell.length_b   1.000
_cell.length_c   1.000
_cell.angle_alpha   90.00
_cell.angle_beta   90.00
_cell.angle_gamma   90.00
#
_symmetry.space_group_name_H-M   'P 1'
#
loop_
_entity.id
_entity.type
_entity.pdbx_description
1 polymer ?
#
loop_
_entity_poly.entity_id
_entity_poly.type
_entity_poly.pdbx_seq_one_letter_code
_entity_poly.pdbx_strand_id
1 'polypeptide(L)'
;MPKPNCTEEVDVGMIEFARLGRRVVEGRFDGGSMSSDAGVLLLGAVDRKLGLMDAAARCIADPRSPLLIKHGVRSMLCQRVYGLALGWEDLNDHGALRQDVAMQTAVGVDLEMASAPTLCRLEKWADRATAWRLHQVLVDQFIASFKVAPEELVLDFDATDNPLHGQQEGRFFHGYYDSYCYLPLYVFCGQQLLCAYLRPSRIDGAKHAAAILKLLVRRLRQEW
;
A
#
# COMPACT_ATOMS: atom_id res chain seq x y z
N MET A 1 -15.81 29.31 35.89
CA MET A 1 -14.92 29.84 34.87
C MET A 1 -15.42 29.37 33.53
N PRO A 2 -15.76 30.24 32.59
CA PRO A 2 -16.23 29.83 31.27
C PRO A 2 -15.04 29.31 30.45
N LYS A 3 -15.25 28.24 29.69
CA LYS A 3 -14.27 27.69 28.74
C LYS A 3 -14.05 28.70 27.61
N PRO A 4 -12.83 28.89 27.13
CA PRO A 4 -12.59 29.77 25.99
C PRO A 4 -13.22 29.16 24.74
N ASN A 5 -14.06 29.94 24.08
CA ASN A 5 -14.59 29.67 22.74
C ASN A 5 -13.44 29.81 21.73
N CYS A 6 -12.90 28.69 21.25
CA CYS A 6 -11.94 28.68 20.15
C CYS A 6 -12.67 28.67 18.81
N THR A 7 -13.25 29.78 18.45
CA THR A 7 -13.58 30.12 17.06
C THR A 7 -13.27 31.59 16.85
N GLU A 8 -12.00 31.96 16.99
CA GLU A 8 -11.52 33.12 16.27
C GLU A 8 -11.31 32.68 14.82
N GLU A 9 -12.24 33.05 13.96
CA GLU A 9 -11.99 33.11 12.53
C GLU A 9 -10.80 34.05 12.34
N VAL A 10 -9.63 33.48 12.07
CA VAL A 10 -8.48 34.26 11.61
C VAL A 10 -8.90 34.81 10.27
N ASP A 11 -9.18 36.09 10.20
CA ASP A 11 -9.34 36.83 8.95
C ASP A 11 -8.02 36.69 8.17
N VAL A 12 -7.96 35.68 7.32
CA VAL A 12 -6.79 35.42 6.46
C VAL A 12 -6.89 36.44 5.34
N GLY A 13 -6.24 37.61 5.57
CA GLY A 13 -6.28 38.75 4.70
C GLY A 13 -6.07 38.42 3.23
N MET A 14 -6.78 39.11 2.39
CA MET A 14 -6.60 39.10 0.93
C MET A 14 -5.21 39.64 0.58
N ILE A 15 -4.47 38.87 -0.24
CA ILE A 15 -3.17 39.28 -0.78
C ILE A 15 -3.40 39.82 -2.21
N GLU A 16 -3.09 41.10 -2.42
CA GLU A 16 -3.08 41.67 -3.76
C GLU A 16 -1.71 41.44 -4.41
N PHE A 17 -1.71 40.90 -5.62
CA PHE A 17 -0.52 40.75 -6.45
C PHE A 17 -0.44 41.83 -7.51
N ALA A 18 0.73 41.97 -8.14
CA ALA A 18 0.92 42.91 -9.26
C ALA A 18 -0.08 42.60 -10.41
N ARG A 19 -0.69 43.66 -10.95
CA ARG A 19 -1.61 43.49 -12.06
C ARG A 19 -0.92 42.94 -13.30
N LEU A 20 -1.59 42.02 -13.99
CA LEU A 20 -1.16 41.51 -15.29
C LEU A 20 -2.03 42.16 -16.39
N GLY A 21 -1.58 43.30 -16.93
CA GLY A 21 -2.36 44.09 -17.87
C GLY A 21 -3.65 44.63 -17.24
N ARG A 22 -4.81 44.21 -17.75
CA ARG A 22 -6.13 44.58 -17.20
C ARG A 22 -6.63 43.65 -16.09
N ARG A 23 -5.91 42.55 -15.78
CA ARG A 23 -6.32 41.59 -14.77
C ARG A 23 -5.86 42.03 -13.39
N VAL A 24 -6.80 42.08 -12.46
CA VAL A 24 -6.50 42.11 -11.02
C VAL A 24 -6.25 40.71 -10.55
N VAL A 25 -5.18 40.49 -9.82
CA VAL A 25 -4.82 39.16 -9.26
C VAL A 25 -4.89 39.27 -7.74
N GLU A 26 -5.79 38.50 -7.15
CA GLU A 26 -6.00 38.42 -5.71
C GLU A 26 -5.77 36.97 -5.25
N GLY A 27 -5.13 36.79 -4.11
CA GLY A 27 -4.97 35.50 -3.45
C GLY A 27 -5.72 35.48 -2.11
N ARG A 28 -6.40 34.39 -1.83
CA ARG A 28 -7.08 34.15 -0.55
C ARG A 28 -6.74 32.75 -0.08
N PHE A 29 -6.69 32.55 1.25
CA PHE A 29 -6.47 31.25 1.87
C PHE A 29 -7.76 30.71 2.51
N ASP A 30 -8.89 30.88 1.82
CA ASP A 30 -10.23 30.51 2.26
C ASP A 30 -10.77 29.25 1.56
N GLY A 31 -9.92 28.53 0.81
CA GLY A 31 -10.29 27.36 0.03
C GLY A 31 -10.61 26.10 0.84
N GLY A 32 -10.49 26.13 2.18
CA GLY A 32 -10.71 24.95 3.03
C GLY A 32 -9.62 23.87 2.87
N SER A 33 -9.95 22.66 3.27
CA SER A 33 -9.04 21.52 3.13
C SER A 33 -9.06 20.99 1.69
N MET A 34 -7.88 20.93 1.05
CA MET A 34 -7.72 20.38 -0.29
C MET A 34 -6.87 19.12 -0.27
N SER A 35 -7.13 18.20 -1.18
CA SER A 35 -6.33 17.01 -1.40
C SER A 35 -5.87 16.95 -2.86
N SER A 36 -4.57 16.65 -3.07
CA SER A 36 -4.02 16.32 -4.39
C SER A 36 -4.27 14.86 -4.77
N ASP A 37 -4.66 14.03 -3.80
CA ASP A 37 -4.68 12.57 -3.88
C ASP A 37 -6.10 12.00 -4.08
N ALA A 38 -7.01 12.76 -4.68
CA ALA A 38 -8.41 12.36 -4.89
C ALA A 38 -8.57 11.03 -5.65
N GLY A 39 -7.57 10.60 -6.42
CA GLY A 39 -7.53 9.29 -7.06
C GLY A 39 -7.64 8.10 -6.08
N VAL A 40 -7.30 8.29 -4.81
CA VAL A 40 -7.45 7.27 -3.76
C VAL A 40 -8.90 6.81 -3.58
N LEU A 41 -9.88 7.66 -3.88
CA LEU A 41 -11.30 7.32 -3.80
C LEU A 41 -11.66 6.17 -4.76
N LEU A 42 -11.00 6.11 -5.92
CA LEU A 42 -11.16 5.00 -6.87
C LEU A 42 -10.57 3.70 -6.30
N LEU A 43 -9.40 3.76 -5.65
CA LEU A 43 -8.80 2.60 -4.98
C LEU A 43 -9.75 2.06 -3.91
N GLY A 44 -10.27 2.92 -3.05
CA GLY A 44 -11.24 2.53 -2.03
C GLY A 44 -12.54 1.95 -2.63
N ALA A 45 -13.00 2.46 -3.78
CA ALA A 45 -14.17 1.93 -4.47
C ALA A 45 -13.92 0.53 -5.07
N VAL A 46 -12.74 0.32 -5.64
CA VAL A 46 -12.32 -0.98 -6.18
C VAL A 46 -12.16 -1.99 -5.05
N ASP A 47 -11.47 -1.61 -3.98
CA ASP A 47 -11.27 -2.51 -2.82
C ASP A 47 -12.60 -2.97 -2.21
N ARG A 48 -13.59 -2.08 -2.08
CA ARG A 48 -14.93 -2.46 -1.59
C ARG A 48 -15.60 -3.53 -2.46
N LYS A 49 -15.31 -3.59 -3.76
CA LYS A 49 -15.83 -4.63 -4.66
C LYS A 49 -15.06 -5.93 -4.55
N LEU A 50 -13.73 -5.84 -4.43
CA LEU A 50 -12.85 -7.00 -4.39
C LEU A 50 -12.74 -7.62 -2.99
N GLY A 51 -12.90 -6.84 -1.94
CA GLY A 51 -12.65 -7.25 -0.55
C GLY A 51 -11.20 -7.62 -0.28
N LEU A 52 -10.27 -7.09 -1.09
CA LEU A 52 -8.85 -7.45 -1.04
C LEU A 52 -8.22 -7.05 0.29
N MET A 53 -8.45 -5.82 0.75
CA MET A 53 -7.89 -5.34 2.02
C MET A 53 -8.49 -6.04 3.23
N ASP A 54 -9.76 -6.44 3.17
CA ASP A 54 -10.39 -7.25 4.22
C ASP A 54 -9.76 -8.65 4.29
N ALA A 55 -9.52 -9.27 3.15
CA ALA A 55 -8.86 -10.57 3.07
C ALA A 55 -7.41 -10.50 3.57
N ALA A 56 -6.66 -9.48 3.14
CA ALA A 56 -5.28 -9.25 3.55
C ALA A 56 -5.16 -8.92 5.05
N ALA A 57 -6.06 -8.11 5.60
CA ALA A 57 -6.08 -7.77 7.02
C ALA A 57 -6.28 -9.00 7.92
N ARG A 58 -7.09 -9.97 7.49
CA ARG A 58 -7.26 -11.24 8.22
C ARG A 58 -5.99 -12.09 8.28
N CYS A 59 -5.02 -11.84 7.40
CA CYS A 59 -3.73 -12.54 7.41
C CYS A 59 -2.77 -12.02 8.49
N ILE A 60 -3.01 -10.83 9.04
CA ILE A 60 -2.13 -10.16 10.00
C ILE A 60 -2.70 -10.31 11.40
N ALA A 61 -1.97 -10.98 12.27
CA ALA A 61 -2.34 -11.09 13.68
C ALA A 61 -2.06 -9.75 14.38
N ASP A 62 -3.06 -9.21 15.07
CA ASP A 62 -2.91 -8.01 15.90
C ASP A 62 -2.46 -8.43 17.31
N PRO A 63 -1.23 -8.10 17.75
CA PRO A 63 -0.73 -8.46 19.05
C PRO A 63 -1.23 -7.55 20.18
N ARG A 64 -1.98 -6.49 19.85
CA ARG A 64 -2.44 -5.49 20.82
C ARG A 64 -3.64 -5.96 21.62
N SER A 65 -3.77 -5.43 22.83
CA SER A 65 -5.02 -5.59 23.60
C SER A 65 -6.19 -4.92 22.89
N PRO A 66 -7.33 -5.61 22.69
CA PRO A 66 -8.50 -5.05 22.01
C PRO A 66 -8.98 -3.70 22.60
N LEU A 67 -8.82 -3.51 23.92
CA LEU A 67 -9.23 -2.28 24.61
C LEU A 67 -8.35 -1.06 24.28
N LEU A 68 -7.16 -1.27 23.69
CA LEU A 68 -6.18 -0.22 23.38
C LEU A 68 -6.07 0.05 21.87
N ILE A 69 -6.88 -0.61 21.05
CA ILE A 69 -6.84 -0.45 19.61
C ILE A 69 -7.58 0.82 19.19
N LYS A 70 -6.82 1.86 18.79
CA LYS A 70 -7.38 3.08 18.18
C LYS A 70 -7.58 2.91 16.67
N HIS A 71 -6.66 2.24 16.00
CA HIS A 71 -6.69 1.98 14.55
C HIS A 71 -6.62 0.48 14.31
N GLY A 72 -7.62 -0.09 13.64
CA GLY A 72 -7.68 -1.50 13.30
C GLY A 72 -6.66 -1.88 12.21
N VAL A 73 -6.31 -3.17 12.12
CA VAL A 73 -5.36 -3.67 11.11
C VAL A 73 -5.80 -3.28 9.69
N ARG A 74 -7.09 -3.44 9.37
CA ARG A 74 -7.63 -3.10 8.05
C ARG A 74 -7.40 -1.63 7.69
N SER A 75 -7.76 -0.69 8.58
CA SER A 75 -7.60 0.73 8.29
C SER A 75 -6.12 1.13 8.13
N MET A 76 -5.23 0.57 8.95
CA MET A 76 -3.80 0.79 8.84
C MET A 76 -3.23 0.21 7.53
N LEU A 77 -3.69 -0.98 7.15
CA LEU A 77 -3.27 -1.63 5.90
C LEU A 77 -3.75 -0.84 4.67
N CYS A 78 -5.02 -0.42 4.64
CA CYS A 78 -5.55 0.44 3.59
C CYS A 78 -4.74 1.74 3.48
N GLN A 79 -4.52 2.42 4.61
CA GLN A 79 -3.74 3.66 4.66
C GLN A 79 -2.35 3.46 4.04
N ARG A 80 -1.67 2.36 4.37
CA ARG A 80 -0.32 2.07 3.87
C ARG A 80 -0.33 1.71 2.38
N VAL A 81 -1.20 0.79 1.97
CA VAL A 81 -1.26 0.31 0.58
C VAL A 81 -1.74 1.40 -0.37
N TYR A 82 -2.73 2.19 0.03
CA TYR A 82 -3.21 3.31 -0.79
C TYR A 82 -2.16 4.41 -0.89
N GLY A 83 -1.43 4.70 0.20
CA GLY A 83 -0.30 5.62 0.17
C GLY A 83 0.76 5.19 -0.84
N LEU A 84 1.18 3.91 -0.81
CA LEU A 84 2.12 3.35 -1.79
C LEU A 84 1.61 3.46 -3.22
N ALA A 85 0.33 3.17 -3.46
CA ALA A 85 -0.28 3.26 -4.79
C ALA A 85 -0.36 4.70 -5.33
N LEU A 86 -0.35 5.69 -4.45
CA LEU A 86 -0.28 7.12 -4.79
C LEU A 86 1.16 7.65 -4.91
N GLY A 87 2.17 6.82 -4.64
CA GLY A 87 3.59 7.20 -4.70
C GLY A 87 4.18 7.68 -3.37
N TRP A 88 3.44 7.58 -2.25
CA TRP A 88 3.91 7.91 -0.91
C TRP A 88 4.63 6.71 -0.28
N GLU A 89 5.90 6.54 -0.62
CA GLU A 89 6.69 5.37 -0.22
C GLU A 89 7.17 5.45 1.23
N ASP A 90 7.53 6.64 1.68
CA ASP A 90 8.07 6.85 3.03
C ASP A 90 6.95 6.83 4.08
N LEU A 91 7.20 6.12 5.18
CA LEU A 91 6.30 6.12 6.33
C LEU A 91 6.12 7.51 6.95
N ASN A 92 7.13 8.39 6.84
CA ASN A 92 7.06 9.75 7.38
C ASN A 92 5.98 10.60 6.67
N ASP A 93 5.68 10.31 5.39
CA ASP A 93 4.63 11.01 4.63
C ASP A 93 3.25 10.83 5.28
N HIS A 94 3.05 9.72 5.97
CA HIS A 94 1.84 9.48 6.74
C HIS A 94 1.66 10.44 7.93
N GLY A 95 2.65 11.26 8.26
CA GLY A 95 2.50 12.39 9.18
C GLY A 95 1.47 13.42 8.66
N ALA A 96 1.48 13.71 7.36
CA ALA A 96 0.53 14.58 6.68
C ALA A 96 -0.70 13.80 6.18
N LEU A 97 -0.50 12.68 5.48
CA LEU A 97 -1.57 11.85 4.89
C LEU A 97 -2.64 11.41 5.89
N ARG A 98 -2.29 11.23 7.17
CA ARG A 98 -3.24 10.81 8.21
C ARG A 98 -4.39 11.81 8.44
N GLN A 99 -4.23 13.06 8.00
CA GLN A 99 -5.23 14.13 8.09
C GLN A 99 -5.90 14.41 6.74
N ASP A 100 -5.45 13.79 5.66
CA ASP A 100 -6.03 13.98 4.34
C ASP A 100 -7.45 13.41 4.23
N VAL A 101 -8.41 14.26 3.86
CA VAL A 101 -9.83 13.91 3.83
C VAL A 101 -10.16 12.88 2.76
N ALA A 102 -9.49 12.91 1.59
CA ALA A 102 -9.71 11.94 0.53
C ALA A 102 -9.20 10.55 0.96
N MET A 103 -8.02 10.51 1.59
CA MET A 103 -7.46 9.27 2.14
C MET A 103 -8.36 8.70 3.25
N GLN A 104 -8.80 9.52 4.22
CA GLN A 104 -9.73 9.11 5.28
C GLN A 104 -11.00 8.52 4.70
N THR A 105 -11.59 9.18 3.71
CA THR A 105 -12.81 8.72 3.02
C THR A 105 -12.60 7.39 2.31
N ALA A 106 -11.47 7.22 1.61
CA ALA A 106 -11.15 5.97 0.91
C ALA A 106 -10.96 4.80 1.87
N VAL A 107 -10.27 5.03 2.99
CA VAL A 107 -10.05 4.05 4.07
C VAL A 107 -11.35 3.75 4.83
N GLY A 108 -12.28 4.69 4.86
CA GLY A 108 -13.55 4.57 5.58
C GLY A 108 -13.45 4.94 7.06
N VAL A 109 -12.68 5.98 7.36
CA VAL A 109 -12.55 6.56 8.71
C VAL A 109 -12.86 8.06 8.66
N ASP A 110 -13.45 8.60 9.70
CA ASP A 110 -13.83 10.00 9.84
C ASP A 110 -12.94 10.79 10.82
N LEU A 111 -11.91 10.13 11.32
CA LEU A 111 -10.95 10.68 12.28
C LEU A 111 -9.52 10.54 11.73
N GLU A 112 -8.60 11.20 12.42
CA GLU A 112 -7.18 11.10 12.14
C GLU A 112 -6.71 9.64 12.10
N MET A 113 -6.01 9.25 11.03
CA MET A 113 -5.53 7.89 10.82
C MET A 113 -4.24 7.60 11.60
N ALA A 114 -3.67 6.41 11.40
CA ALA A 114 -2.49 5.97 12.14
C ALA A 114 -1.25 6.82 11.83
N SER A 115 -0.44 7.06 12.83
CA SER A 115 0.85 7.75 12.69
C SER A 115 1.92 6.82 12.08
N ALA A 116 2.98 7.40 11.50
CA ALA A 116 4.12 6.68 10.95
C ALA A 116 4.70 5.61 11.90
N PRO A 117 4.94 5.89 13.21
CA PRO A 117 5.40 4.85 14.15
C PRO A 117 4.39 3.71 14.35
N THR A 118 3.10 3.97 14.19
CA THR A 118 2.06 2.93 14.31
C THR A 118 2.05 2.04 13.09
N LEU A 119 2.19 2.61 11.89
CA LEU A 119 2.34 1.85 10.64
C LEU A 119 3.64 1.04 10.61
N CYS A 120 4.75 1.61 11.09
CA CYS A 120 6.02 0.87 11.23
C CYS A 120 5.86 -0.37 12.12
N ARG A 121 5.06 -0.29 13.19
CA ARG A 121 4.76 -1.45 14.03
C ARG A 121 3.91 -2.49 13.29
N LEU A 122 2.92 -2.04 12.52
CA LEU A 122 2.12 -2.95 11.66
C LEU A 122 3.01 -3.75 10.72
N GLU A 123 3.95 -3.10 10.02
CA GLU A 123 4.87 -3.77 9.10
C GLU A 123 5.74 -4.82 9.83
N LYS A 124 6.15 -4.54 11.07
CA LYS A 124 6.95 -5.46 11.89
C LYS A 124 6.17 -6.66 12.43
N TRP A 125 4.82 -6.65 12.40
CA TRP A 125 4.04 -7.82 12.81
C TRP A 125 4.00 -8.92 11.74
N ALA A 126 4.32 -8.56 10.49
CA ALA A 126 4.35 -9.52 9.41
C ALA A 126 5.57 -10.46 9.52
N ASP A 127 5.29 -11.74 9.56
CA ASP A 127 6.27 -12.82 9.52
C ASP A 127 6.16 -13.62 8.21
N ARG A 128 6.97 -14.68 8.08
CA ARG A 128 6.91 -15.56 6.91
C ARG A 128 5.54 -16.23 6.73
N ALA A 129 4.86 -16.57 7.82
CA ALA A 129 3.55 -17.19 7.77
C ALA A 129 2.50 -16.16 7.29
N THR A 130 2.62 -14.90 7.72
CA THR A 130 1.80 -13.78 7.23
C THR A 130 2.04 -13.57 5.73
N ALA A 131 3.29 -13.51 5.28
CA ALA A 131 3.63 -13.38 3.87
C ALA A 131 3.04 -14.52 3.03
N TRP A 132 3.11 -15.75 3.51
CA TRP A 132 2.48 -16.92 2.87
C TRP A 132 0.96 -16.75 2.77
N ARG A 133 0.27 -16.36 3.83
CA ARG A 133 -1.18 -16.14 3.82
C ARG A 133 -1.58 -15.02 2.84
N LEU A 134 -0.79 -13.94 2.77
CA LEU A 134 -1.02 -12.85 1.81
C LEU A 134 -0.88 -13.33 0.36
N HIS A 135 0.07 -14.21 0.06
CA HIS A 135 0.15 -14.83 -1.28
C HIS A 135 -1.09 -15.66 -1.60
N GLN A 136 -1.65 -16.39 -0.62
CA GLN A 136 -2.90 -17.12 -0.84
C GLN A 136 -4.05 -16.16 -1.19
N VAL A 137 -4.12 -15.00 -0.56
CA VAL A 137 -5.14 -13.98 -0.91
C VAL A 137 -5.01 -13.53 -2.37
N LEU A 138 -3.79 -13.33 -2.88
CA LEU A 138 -3.59 -12.98 -4.29
C LEU A 138 -4.07 -14.09 -5.23
N VAL A 139 -3.74 -15.34 -4.92
CA VAL A 139 -4.17 -16.49 -5.71
C VAL A 139 -5.69 -16.68 -5.63
N ASP A 140 -6.30 -16.48 -4.47
CA ASP A 140 -7.74 -16.58 -4.28
C ASP A 140 -8.49 -15.52 -5.09
N GLN A 141 -7.97 -14.28 -5.13
CA GLN A 141 -8.50 -13.21 -5.98
C GLN A 141 -8.37 -13.54 -7.47
N PHE A 142 -7.24 -14.12 -7.87
CA PHE A 142 -7.04 -14.59 -9.23
C PHE A 142 -8.07 -15.65 -9.61
N ILE A 143 -8.25 -16.68 -8.79
CA ILE A 143 -9.23 -17.75 -9.03
C ILE A 143 -10.65 -17.17 -9.12
N ALA A 144 -11.01 -16.27 -8.19
CA ALA A 144 -12.32 -15.63 -8.15
C ALA A 144 -12.62 -14.71 -9.36
N SER A 145 -11.60 -14.30 -10.11
CA SER A 145 -11.76 -13.50 -11.32
C SER A 145 -12.31 -14.30 -12.51
N PHE A 146 -12.26 -15.63 -12.43
CA PHE A 146 -12.76 -16.52 -13.49
C PHE A 146 -14.13 -17.09 -13.12
N LYS A 147 -15.06 -17.04 -14.06
CA LYS A 147 -16.37 -17.71 -13.93
C LYS A 147 -16.31 -19.21 -14.21
N VAL A 148 -15.36 -19.63 -15.04
CA VAL A 148 -15.11 -21.01 -15.46
C VAL A 148 -13.60 -21.21 -15.48
N ALA A 149 -13.13 -22.40 -15.10
CA ALA A 149 -11.72 -22.74 -15.18
C ALA A 149 -11.17 -22.50 -16.60
N PRO A 150 -10.05 -21.78 -16.74
CA PRO A 150 -9.41 -21.59 -18.05
C PRO A 150 -8.79 -22.91 -18.54
N GLU A 151 -8.77 -23.13 -19.83
CA GLU A 151 -8.14 -24.31 -20.43
C GLU A 151 -6.62 -24.27 -20.32
N GLU A 152 -6.04 -23.08 -20.36
CA GLU A 152 -4.61 -22.84 -20.30
C GLU A 152 -4.29 -21.58 -19.47
N LEU A 153 -3.17 -21.63 -18.74
CA LEU A 153 -2.59 -20.49 -18.03
C LEU A 153 -1.14 -20.30 -18.46
N VAL A 154 -0.80 -19.10 -18.88
CA VAL A 154 0.59 -18.69 -19.12
C VAL A 154 1.08 -17.97 -17.88
N LEU A 155 2.06 -18.55 -17.20
CA LEU A 155 2.70 -17.97 -16.02
C LEU A 155 4.04 -17.37 -16.40
N ASP A 156 4.18 -16.08 -16.16
CA ASP A 156 5.40 -15.33 -16.36
C ASP A 156 6.18 -15.22 -15.05
N PHE A 157 7.46 -15.64 -15.06
CA PHE A 157 8.36 -15.62 -13.92
C PHE A 157 9.43 -14.56 -14.15
N ASP A 158 9.33 -13.46 -13.44
CA ASP A 158 10.25 -12.33 -13.55
C ASP A 158 11.10 -12.17 -12.30
N ALA A 159 12.43 -12.22 -12.47
CA ALA A 159 13.40 -11.91 -11.44
C ALA A 159 14.03 -10.54 -11.76
N THR A 160 13.65 -9.54 -11.03
CA THR A 160 14.14 -8.17 -11.21
C THR A 160 15.00 -7.72 -10.03
N ASP A 161 15.81 -6.69 -10.20
CA ASP A 161 16.51 -6.08 -9.08
C ASP A 161 15.63 -5.08 -8.33
N ASN A 162 15.88 -4.98 -7.04
CA ASN A 162 15.32 -3.95 -6.19
C ASN A 162 16.49 -3.24 -5.49
N PRO A 163 16.98 -2.12 -6.06
CA PRO A 163 18.13 -1.40 -5.53
C PRO A 163 17.91 -0.93 -4.10
N LEU A 164 18.94 -1.01 -3.29
CA LEU A 164 18.88 -0.69 -1.87
C LEU A 164 19.78 0.47 -1.50
N HIS A 165 19.22 1.40 -0.76
CA HIS A 165 19.94 2.49 -0.13
C HIS A 165 20.15 2.19 1.36
N GLY A 166 21.37 2.37 1.85
CA GLY A 166 21.68 2.12 3.27
C GLY A 166 22.10 0.67 3.58
N GLN A 167 22.07 0.30 4.88
CA GLN A 167 22.63 -0.94 5.43
C GLN A 167 21.55 -1.99 5.76
N GLN A 168 20.72 -2.35 4.78
CA GLN A 168 19.65 -3.32 5.00
C GLN A 168 20.20 -4.75 5.10
N GLU A 169 19.63 -5.56 6.00
CA GLU A 169 20.00 -6.95 6.17
C GLU A 169 19.66 -7.78 4.93
N GLY A 170 20.53 -8.69 4.53
CA GLY A 170 20.32 -9.56 3.38
C GLY A 170 20.57 -8.91 2.03
N ARG A 171 21.02 -7.66 1.98
CA ARG A 171 21.49 -7.03 0.75
C ARG A 171 22.86 -7.61 0.34
N PHE A 172 23.05 -7.84 -0.95
CA PHE A 172 24.32 -8.23 -1.52
C PHE A 172 24.58 -7.44 -2.80
N PHE A 173 25.85 -7.28 -3.16
CA PHE A 173 26.21 -6.70 -4.44
C PHE A 173 25.90 -7.71 -5.56
N HIS A 174 25.24 -7.24 -6.62
CA HIS A 174 24.89 -8.05 -7.77
C HIS A 174 25.65 -7.56 -9.00
N GLY A 175 26.59 -8.36 -9.50
CA GLY A 175 27.51 -7.94 -10.57
C GLY A 175 26.84 -7.61 -11.91
N TYR A 176 25.67 -8.19 -12.21
CA TYR A 176 24.92 -7.86 -13.43
C TYR A 176 24.25 -6.49 -13.35
N TYR A 177 23.68 -6.15 -12.18
CA TYR A 177 23.00 -4.87 -11.97
C TYR A 177 23.94 -3.77 -11.43
N ASP A 178 25.18 -4.09 -11.14
CA ASP A 178 26.21 -3.19 -10.60
C ASP A 178 25.74 -2.41 -9.37
N SER A 179 24.96 -3.06 -8.48
CA SER A 179 24.34 -2.42 -7.32
C SER A 179 24.15 -3.39 -6.16
N TYR A 180 24.01 -2.82 -4.95
CA TYR A 180 23.49 -3.57 -3.82
C TYR A 180 21.95 -3.61 -3.92
N CYS A 181 21.39 -4.81 -4.01
CA CYS A 181 19.95 -4.97 -4.23
C CYS A 181 19.41 -6.22 -3.54
N TYR A 182 18.09 -6.33 -3.49
CA TYR A 182 17.39 -7.62 -3.43
C TYR A 182 17.10 -8.10 -4.85
N LEU A 183 16.78 -9.40 -4.99
CA LEU A 183 16.37 -10.02 -6.25
C LEU A 183 15.01 -10.71 -6.07
N PRO A 184 13.92 -9.95 -5.93
CA PRO A 184 12.59 -10.53 -5.81
C PRO A 184 12.25 -11.36 -7.05
N LEU A 185 11.38 -12.35 -6.86
CA LEU A 185 10.78 -13.12 -7.93
C LEU A 185 9.28 -12.84 -7.95
N TYR A 186 8.81 -12.30 -9.04
CA TYR A 186 7.40 -12.09 -9.30
C TYR A 186 6.87 -13.20 -10.20
N VAL A 187 5.60 -13.57 -9.99
CA VAL A 187 4.90 -14.47 -10.90
C VAL A 187 3.59 -13.82 -11.27
N PHE A 188 3.39 -13.65 -12.56
CA PHE A 188 2.18 -13.08 -13.13
C PHE A 188 1.44 -14.10 -14.01
N CYS A 189 0.13 -13.92 -14.13
CA CYS A 189 -0.68 -14.45 -15.21
C CYS A 189 -1.38 -13.29 -15.90
N GLY A 190 -0.92 -12.93 -17.08
CA GLY A 190 -1.29 -11.68 -17.73
C GLY A 190 -0.94 -10.48 -16.83
N GLN A 191 -1.93 -9.71 -16.41
CA GLN A 191 -1.71 -8.55 -15.53
C GLN A 191 -1.94 -8.86 -14.04
N GLN A 192 -2.25 -10.09 -13.68
CA GLN A 192 -2.56 -10.46 -12.30
C GLN A 192 -1.33 -11.03 -11.60
N LEU A 193 -0.94 -10.41 -10.49
CA LEU A 193 0.15 -10.86 -9.63
C LEU A 193 -0.29 -12.06 -8.80
N LEU A 194 0.42 -13.17 -8.89
CA LEU A 194 0.19 -14.39 -8.12
C LEU A 194 1.20 -14.58 -6.99
N CYS A 195 2.42 -14.09 -7.18
CA CYS A 195 3.48 -14.23 -6.20
C CYS A 195 4.44 -13.04 -6.28
N ALA A 196 4.87 -12.53 -5.12
CA ALA A 196 5.95 -11.55 -4.96
C ALA A 196 6.89 -12.07 -3.87
N TYR A 197 7.94 -12.80 -4.24
CA TYR A 197 8.83 -13.46 -3.29
C TYR A 197 10.15 -12.71 -3.15
N LEU A 198 10.32 -12.01 -2.03
CA LEU A 198 11.56 -11.28 -1.74
C LEU A 198 12.72 -12.25 -1.49
N ARG A 199 13.85 -12.01 -2.18
CA ARG A 199 15.05 -12.85 -2.11
C ARG A 199 16.32 -11.99 -2.02
N PRO A 200 17.40 -12.47 -1.37
CA PRO A 200 18.70 -11.84 -1.46
C PRO A 200 19.25 -11.94 -2.89
N SER A 201 20.02 -10.95 -3.33
CA SER A 201 20.51 -10.90 -4.71
C SER A 201 21.67 -11.86 -5.04
N ARG A 202 22.31 -12.49 -4.06
CA ARG A 202 23.41 -13.46 -4.31
C ARG A 202 22.93 -14.87 -4.67
N ILE A 203 21.88 -14.96 -5.46
CA ILE A 203 21.33 -16.23 -5.94
C ILE A 203 21.06 -16.14 -7.44
N ASP A 204 20.94 -17.30 -8.07
CA ASP A 204 20.50 -17.38 -9.46
C ASP A 204 19.06 -16.88 -9.61
N GLY A 205 18.78 -16.14 -10.70
CA GLY A 205 17.46 -15.57 -10.97
C GLY A 205 16.33 -16.61 -11.06
N ALA A 206 16.63 -17.81 -11.57
CA ALA A 206 15.66 -18.91 -11.68
C ALA A 206 15.49 -19.70 -10.37
N LYS A 207 16.32 -19.44 -9.34
CA LYS A 207 16.22 -20.15 -8.07
C LYS A 207 14.84 -19.94 -7.44
N HIS A 208 14.25 -20.98 -6.91
CA HIS A 208 12.91 -21.11 -6.32
C HIS A 208 11.75 -21.11 -7.33
N ALA A 209 11.96 -20.81 -8.62
CA ALA A 209 10.88 -20.79 -9.63
C ALA A 209 10.12 -22.13 -9.69
N ALA A 210 10.83 -23.25 -9.79
CA ALA A 210 10.22 -24.58 -9.83
C ALA A 210 9.41 -24.93 -8.56
N ALA A 211 9.87 -24.49 -7.38
CA ALA A 211 9.16 -24.72 -6.13
C ALA A 211 7.86 -23.88 -6.06
N ILE A 212 7.95 -22.61 -6.45
CA ILE A 212 6.78 -21.70 -6.53
C ILE A 212 5.78 -22.23 -7.56
N LEU A 213 6.24 -22.65 -8.75
CA LEU A 213 5.37 -23.24 -9.77
C LEU A 213 4.61 -24.45 -9.22
N LYS A 214 5.29 -25.36 -8.53
CA LYS A 214 4.63 -26.53 -7.92
C LYS A 214 3.56 -26.15 -6.90
N LEU A 215 3.79 -25.12 -6.09
CA LEU A 215 2.82 -24.62 -5.12
C LEU A 215 1.61 -23.99 -5.80
N LEU A 216 1.83 -23.14 -6.80
CA LEU A 216 0.76 -22.51 -7.58
C LEU A 216 -0.08 -23.55 -8.32
N VAL A 217 0.55 -24.48 -9.05
CA VAL A 217 -0.16 -25.55 -9.75
C VAL A 217 -0.98 -26.42 -8.78
N ARG A 218 -0.42 -26.76 -7.61
CA ARG A 218 -1.17 -27.52 -6.58
C ARG A 218 -2.40 -26.74 -6.13
N ARG A 219 -2.27 -25.45 -5.83
CA ARG A 219 -3.38 -24.61 -5.35
C ARG A 219 -4.46 -24.45 -6.44
N LEU A 220 -4.06 -24.17 -7.66
CA LEU A 220 -4.98 -23.99 -8.77
C LEU A 220 -5.76 -25.28 -9.08
N ARG A 221 -5.09 -26.44 -9.10
CA ARG A 221 -5.72 -27.76 -9.32
C ARG A 221 -6.62 -28.24 -8.18
N GLN A 222 -6.61 -27.56 -7.04
CA GLN A 222 -7.56 -27.84 -5.95
C GLN A 222 -8.91 -27.16 -6.16
N GLU A 223 -8.93 -26.11 -6.97
CA GLU A 223 -10.13 -25.31 -7.23
C GLU A 223 -10.77 -25.64 -8.59
N TRP A 224 -9.95 -26.10 -9.54
CA TRP A 224 -10.38 -26.37 -10.91
C TRP A 224 -10.24 -27.82 -11.34
#